data_cd360e86d7290a6b33ad14f4e1169f98
#
_entry.id   cd360e86d7290a6b33ad14f4e1169f98
#
_cell.length_a   1.000
_cell.length_b   1.000
_cell.length_c   1.000
_cell.angle_alpha   90.00
_cell.angle_beta   90.00
_cell.angle_gamma   90.00
#
_symmetry.space_group_name_H-M   'P 1'
#
loop_
_entity.id
_entity.type
_entity.pdbx_description
1 polymer ?
#
loop_
_entity_poly.entity_id
_entity_poly.type
_entity_poly.pdbx_seq_one_letter_code
_entity_poly.pdbx_strand_id
1 'polypeptide(L)'
;MDNKEKKQKQVLLLQQNLRSIRKIAGWTAEQLGEKIGVTKQTISNLENLKTPMSLTQYIAIRSILADEIESNKDNTVLPQVITILVDKGAELEEQDYSEIRETVDTVAASASIGKTGAPLAKTFTSLLTPQVLGVLAALGIMLGQPGIIAGIVSATAIGKASWLKK
;
A
#
# COMPACT_ATOMS: atom_id res chain seq x y z
N MET A 1 9.04 3.51 -19.64
CA MET A 1 9.67 2.88 -18.45
C MET A 1 9.67 1.37 -18.67
N ASP A 2 10.84 0.76 -18.63
CA ASP A 2 10.99 -0.68 -18.75
C ASP A 2 10.36 -1.40 -17.53
N ASN A 3 9.93 -2.64 -17.72
CA ASN A 3 9.27 -3.44 -16.68
C ASN A 3 10.16 -3.62 -15.43
N LYS A 4 11.47 -3.69 -15.63
CA LYS A 4 12.46 -3.77 -14.56
C LYS A 4 12.54 -2.46 -13.76
N GLU A 5 12.57 -1.33 -14.45
CA GLU A 5 12.59 0.01 -13.82
C GLU A 5 11.31 0.27 -13.03
N LYS A 6 10.15 -0.07 -13.59
CA LYS A 6 8.86 0.02 -12.90
C LYS A 6 8.87 -0.79 -11.60
N LYS A 7 9.39 -2.01 -11.63
CA LYS A 7 9.48 -2.87 -10.44
C LYS A 7 10.44 -2.31 -9.39
N GLN A 8 11.59 -1.78 -9.80
CA GLN A 8 12.53 -1.13 -8.90
C GLN A 8 11.90 0.11 -8.24
N LYS A 9 11.16 0.90 -9.00
CA LYS A 9 10.41 2.05 -8.46
C LYS A 9 9.36 1.61 -7.44
N GLN A 10 8.61 0.55 -7.71
CA GLN A 10 7.63 0.01 -6.76
C GLN A 10 8.28 -0.51 -5.46
N VAL A 11 9.44 -1.15 -5.53
CA VAL A 11 10.21 -1.57 -4.35
C VAL A 11 10.57 -0.36 -3.49
N LEU A 12 11.09 0.70 -4.12
CA LEU A 12 11.45 1.93 -3.43
C LEU A 12 10.22 2.61 -2.81
N LEU A 13 9.13 2.72 -3.56
CA LEU A 13 7.88 3.33 -3.09
C LEU A 13 7.27 2.56 -1.91
N LEU A 14 7.28 1.22 -1.97
CA LEU A 14 6.84 0.40 -0.85
C LEU A 14 7.71 0.63 0.39
N GLN A 15 9.03 0.66 0.22
CA GLN A 15 9.96 0.90 1.33
C GLN A 15 9.75 2.27 1.98
N GLN A 16 9.61 3.32 1.19
CA GLN A 16 9.38 4.69 1.67
C GLN A 16 8.08 4.84 2.47
N ASN A 17 7.08 4.03 2.17
CA ASN A 17 5.76 4.08 2.81
C ASN A 17 5.52 2.91 3.77
N LEU A 18 6.52 2.05 4.00
CA LEU A 18 6.35 0.80 4.75
C LEU A 18 5.80 1.01 6.15
N ARG A 19 6.29 2.03 6.87
CA ARG A 19 5.84 2.35 8.23
C ARG A 19 4.34 2.68 8.28
N SER A 20 3.88 3.52 7.37
CA SER A 20 2.48 3.94 7.33
C SER A 20 1.56 2.82 6.86
N ILE A 21 1.97 2.06 5.84
CA ILE A 21 1.25 0.87 5.37
C ILE A 21 1.11 -0.15 6.49
N ARG A 22 2.20 -0.46 7.21
CA ARG A 22 2.17 -1.39 8.35
C ARG A 22 1.21 -0.95 9.45
N LYS A 23 1.24 0.34 9.82
CA LYS A 23 0.33 0.89 10.83
C LYS A 23 -1.13 0.81 10.40
N ILE A 24 -1.43 1.12 9.14
CA ILE A 24 -2.78 1.01 8.57
C ILE A 24 -3.24 -0.46 8.53
N ALA A 25 -2.33 -1.41 8.32
CA ALA A 25 -2.61 -2.84 8.45
C ALA A 25 -2.83 -3.28 9.91
N GLY A 26 -2.54 -2.40 10.89
CA GLY A 26 -2.72 -2.69 12.31
C GLY A 26 -1.61 -3.53 12.92
N TRP A 27 -0.43 -3.56 12.32
CA TRP A 27 0.70 -4.39 12.76
C TRP A 27 1.79 -3.60 13.48
N THR A 28 2.43 -4.22 14.46
CA THR A 28 3.72 -3.76 15.00
C THR A 28 4.86 -4.13 14.06
N ALA A 29 6.02 -3.49 14.21
CA ALA A 29 7.22 -3.87 13.46
C ALA A 29 7.66 -5.31 13.74
N GLU A 30 7.42 -5.79 14.95
CA GLU A 30 7.68 -7.17 15.36
C GLU A 30 6.76 -8.15 14.64
N GLN A 31 5.45 -7.88 14.62
CA GLN A 31 4.47 -8.70 13.89
C GLN A 31 4.75 -8.75 12.40
N LEU A 32 5.13 -7.62 11.77
CA LEU A 32 5.53 -7.62 10.37
C LEU A 32 6.79 -8.48 10.15
N GLY A 33 7.77 -8.36 11.05
CA GLY A 33 8.99 -9.18 11.01
C GLY A 33 8.69 -10.68 11.09
N GLU A 34 7.86 -11.08 12.04
CA GLU A 34 7.42 -12.48 12.21
C GLU A 34 6.73 -13.02 10.96
N LYS A 35 5.84 -12.22 10.35
CA LYS A 35 5.09 -12.61 9.13
C LYS A 35 5.99 -12.90 7.92
N ILE A 36 7.14 -12.23 7.79
CA ILE A 36 8.07 -12.42 6.67
C ILE A 36 9.39 -13.09 7.06
N GLY A 37 9.51 -13.55 8.30
CA GLY A 37 10.67 -14.30 8.77
C GLY A 37 11.93 -13.46 8.99
N VAL A 38 11.77 -12.18 9.40
CA VAL A 38 12.89 -11.29 9.76
C VAL A 38 12.71 -10.68 11.14
N THR A 39 13.77 -10.08 11.68
CA THR A 39 13.71 -9.45 13.00
C THR A 39 13.01 -8.10 12.96
N LYS A 40 12.46 -7.66 14.10
CA LYS A 40 11.98 -6.28 14.32
C LYS A 40 13.03 -5.24 13.92
N GLN A 41 14.31 -5.50 14.20
CA GLN A 41 15.40 -4.60 13.84
C GLN A 41 15.54 -4.47 12.32
N THR A 42 15.37 -5.55 11.57
CA THR A 42 15.36 -5.53 10.10
C THR A 42 14.22 -4.65 9.59
N ILE A 43 13.01 -4.79 10.13
CA ILE A 43 11.87 -3.94 9.75
C ILE A 43 12.16 -2.48 10.07
N SER A 44 12.69 -2.18 11.26
CA SER A 44 13.08 -0.81 11.64
C SER A 44 14.12 -0.21 10.69
N ASN A 45 15.11 -0.99 10.27
CA ASN A 45 16.12 -0.54 9.31
C ASN A 45 15.51 -0.25 7.94
N LEU A 46 14.58 -1.07 7.47
CA LEU A 46 13.85 -0.83 6.21
C LEU A 46 12.99 0.44 6.29
N GLU A 47 12.22 0.61 7.36
CA GLU A 47 11.34 1.78 7.58
C GLU A 47 12.11 3.10 7.73
N ASN A 48 13.32 3.05 8.24
CA ASN A 48 14.20 4.22 8.39
C ASN A 48 15.18 4.38 7.21
N LEU A 49 15.01 3.62 6.14
CA LEU A 49 15.85 3.66 4.93
C LEU A 49 17.34 3.42 5.21
N LYS A 50 17.68 2.74 6.30
CA LYS A 50 19.07 2.40 6.67
C LYS A 50 19.65 1.30 5.80
N THR A 51 18.79 0.39 5.32
CA THR A 51 19.14 -0.68 4.40
C THR A 51 18.13 -0.71 3.25
N PRO A 52 18.57 -0.93 2.01
CA PRO A 52 17.65 -1.05 0.88
C PRO A 52 16.81 -2.31 1.00
N MET A 53 15.53 -2.22 0.61
CA MET A 53 14.65 -3.38 0.53
C MET A 53 15.05 -4.28 -0.65
N SER A 54 15.25 -5.55 -0.38
CA SER A 54 15.48 -6.54 -1.43
C SER A 54 14.19 -6.90 -2.18
N LEU A 55 14.33 -7.42 -3.39
CA LEU A 55 13.17 -7.91 -4.15
C LEU A 55 12.43 -9.03 -3.43
N THR A 56 13.16 -9.92 -2.74
CA THR A 56 12.55 -10.99 -1.94
C THR A 56 11.71 -10.44 -0.79
N GLN A 57 12.22 -9.44 -0.06
CA GLN A 57 11.47 -8.77 1.01
C GLN A 57 10.23 -8.05 0.44
N TYR A 58 10.37 -7.37 -0.71
CA TYR A 58 9.25 -6.75 -1.40
C TYR A 58 8.15 -7.76 -1.73
N ILE A 59 8.50 -8.90 -2.32
CA ILE A 59 7.55 -9.95 -2.68
C ILE A 59 6.87 -10.51 -1.43
N ALA A 60 7.63 -10.79 -0.38
CA ALA A 60 7.10 -11.32 0.88
C ALA A 60 6.11 -10.33 1.52
N ILE A 61 6.49 -9.04 1.62
CA ILE A 61 5.62 -8.00 2.18
C ILE A 61 4.35 -7.83 1.33
N ARG A 62 4.46 -7.80 0.00
CA ARG A 62 3.30 -7.71 -0.90
C ARG A 62 2.36 -8.89 -0.73
N SER A 63 2.87 -10.10 -0.52
CA SER A 63 2.07 -11.30 -0.31
C SER A 63 1.25 -11.21 0.97
N ILE A 64 1.87 -10.88 2.10
CA ILE A 64 1.16 -10.78 3.38
C ILE A 64 0.17 -9.60 3.41
N LEU A 65 0.46 -8.51 2.69
CA LEU A 65 -0.48 -7.39 2.53
C LEU A 65 -1.70 -7.81 1.70
N ALA A 66 -1.52 -8.62 0.66
CA ALA A 66 -2.61 -9.17 -0.12
C ALA A 66 -3.50 -10.09 0.72
N ASP A 67 -2.91 -10.96 1.54
CA ASP A 67 -3.62 -11.83 2.48
C ASP A 67 -4.40 -11.02 3.52
N GLU A 68 -3.82 -9.93 4.05
CA GLU A 68 -4.50 -9.03 4.98
C GLU A 68 -5.71 -8.35 4.34
N ILE A 69 -5.56 -7.84 3.12
CA ILE A 69 -6.66 -7.19 2.38
C ILE A 69 -7.80 -8.19 2.14
N GLU A 70 -7.48 -9.43 1.84
CA GLU A 70 -8.48 -10.47 1.61
C GLU A 70 -9.19 -10.91 2.90
N SER A 71 -8.45 -10.99 3.99
CA SER A 71 -8.95 -11.45 5.30
C SER A 71 -9.69 -10.35 6.06
N ASN A 72 -9.33 -9.08 5.86
CA ASN A 72 -9.88 -7.94 6.59
C ASN A 72 -10.55 -6.94 5.64
N LYS A 73 -11.74 -7.30 5.15
CA LYS A 73 -12.52 -6.47 4.20
C LYS A 73 -12.96 -5.13 4.77
N ASP A 74 -13.01 -4.99 6.09
CA ASP A 74 -13.38 -3.73 6.76
C ASP A 74 -12.27 -2.69 6.67
N ASN A 75 -11.03 -3.10 6.43
CA ASN A 75 -9.91 -2.19 6.20
C ASN A 75 -9.84 -1.76 4.73
N THR A 76 -10.72 -0.86 4.33
CA THR A 76 -10.79 -0.35 2.95
C THR A 76 -9.68 0.65 2.62
N VAL A 77 -8.98 1.20 3.62
CA VAL A 77 -7.89 2.18 3.43
C VAL A 77 -6.62 1.48 2.93
N LEU A 78 -6.30 0.30 3.48
CA LEU A 78 -5.07 -0.41 3.15
C LEU A 78 -4.90 -0.67 1.64
N PRO A 79 -5.87 -1.25 0.92
CA PRO A 79 -5.74 -1.47 -0.52
C PRO A 79 -5.64 -0.16 -1.31
N GLN A 80 -6.35 0.89 -0.90
CA GLN A 80 -6.29 2.20 -1.55
C GLN A 80 -4.89 2.82 -1.41
N VAL A 81 -4.32 2.83 -0.23
CA VAL A 81 -2.98 3.37 0.05
C VAL A 81 -1.92 2.62 -0.77
N ILE A 82 -1.96 1.30 -0.82
CA ILE A 82 -1.03 0.50 -1.61
C ILE A 82 -1.16 0.83 -3.10
N THR A 83 -2.37 0.90 -3.62
CA THR A 83 -2.62 1.23 -5.03
C THR A 83 -2.08 2.62 -5.36
N ILE A 84 -2.38 3.63 -4.55
CA ILE A 84 -2.01 5.01 -4.83
C ILE A 84 -0.50 5.22 -4.68
N LEU A 85 0.08 4.86 -3.54
CA LEU A 85 1.46 5.20 -3.22
C LEU A 85 2.50 4.23 -3.81
N VAL A 86 2.12 2.97 -4.06
CA VAL A 86 3.06 1.95 -4.54
C VAL A 86 2.82 1.62 -6.01
N ASP A 87 1.59 1.20 -6.36
CA ASP A 87 1.31 0.68 -7.70
C ASP A 87 1.21 1.81 -8.74
N LYS A 88 0.62 2.94 -8.37
CA LYS A 88 0.42 4.14 -9.20
C LYS A 88 1.32 5.32 -8.82
N GLY A 89 2.09 5.22 -7.75
CA GLY A 89 2.88 6.34 -7.24
C GLY A 89 3.91 6.90 -8.24
N ALA A 90 4.38 6.08 -9.18
CA ALA A 90 5.26 6.54 -10.25
C ALA A 90 4.55 7.35 -11.36
N GLU A 91 3.22 7.29 -11.41
CA GLU A 91 2.38 7.99 -12.38
C GLU A 91 1.88 9.35 -11.84
N LEU A 92 2.09 9.62 -10.53
CA LEU A 92 1.73 10.88 -9.88
C LEU A 92 2.82 11.93 -10.07
N GLU A 93 2.39 13.18 -10.19
CA GLU A 93 3.29 14.33 -10.07
C GLU A 93 3.86 14.40 -8.64
N GLU A 94 5.07 14.92 -8.49
CA GLU A 94 5.78 14.92 -7.19
C GLU A 94 5.01 15.66 -6.09
N GLN A 95 4.34 16.76 -6.44
CA GLN A 95 3.53 17.53 -5.50
C GLN A 95 2.31 16.73 -5.02
N ASP A 96 1.57 16.10 -5.93
CA ASP A 96 0.40 15.29 -5.60
C ASP A 96 0.78 14.06 -4.77
N TYR A 97 1.90 13.42 -5.13
CA TYR A 97 2.44 12.30 -4.37
C TYR A 97 2.80 12.71 -2.93
N SER A 98 3.45 13.85 -2.76
CA SER A 98 3.84 14.38 -1.44
C SER A 98 2.62 14.68 -0.57
N GLU A 99 1.58 15.33 -1.12
CA GLU A 99 0.34 15.66 -0.41
C GLU A 99 -0.42 14.39 0.01
N ILE A 100 -0.53 13.42 -0.87
CA ILE A 100 -1.17 12.13 -0.57
C ILE A 100 -0.39 11.39 0.51
N ARG A 101 0.93 11.36 0.41
CA ARG A 101 1.79 10.71 1.40
C ARG A 101 1.63 11.33 2.79
N GLU A 102 1.62 12.65 2.89
CA GLU A 102 1.40 13.36 4.16
C GLU A 102 0.02 13.01 4.76
N THR A 103 -1.01 12.97 3.92
CA THR A 103 -2.34 12.51 4.33
C THR A 103 -2.31 11.07 4.86
N VAL A 104 -1.64 10.16 4.17
CA VAL A 104 -1.51 8.76 4.60
C VAL A 104 -0.72 8.64 5.90
N ASP A 105 0.35 9.42 6.08
CA ASP A 105 1.13 9.45 7.32
C ASP A 105 0.28 9.95 8.51
N THR A 106 -0.59 10.94 8.29
CA THR A 106 -1.55 11.43 9.30
C THR A 106 -2.57 10.36 9.67
N VAL A 107 -3.13 9.66 8.69
CA VAL A 107 -4.06 8.54 8.93
C VAL A 107 -3.38 7.40 9.68
N ALA A 108 -2.15 7.06 9.27
CA ALA A 108 -1.36 6.03 9.94
C ALA A 108 -1.02 6.39 11.40
N ALA A 109 -0.80 7.67 11.70
CA ALA A 109 -0.58 8.14 13.06
C ALA A 109 -1.83 8.00 13.94
N SER A 110 -3.02 8.08 13.35
CA SER A 110 -4.29 7.87 14.06
C SER A 110 -4.69 6.40 14.19
N ALA A 111 -4.05 5.51 13.42
CA ALA A 111 -4.30 4.09 13.49
C ALA A 111 -3.78 3.50 14.80
N SER A 112 -4.64 2.77 15.50
CA SER A 112 -4.25 2.00 16.69
C SER A 112 -4.07 0.53 16.31
N ILE A 113 -3.13 -0.15 16.98
CA ILE A 113 -2.91 -1.58 16.79
C ILE A 113 -4.23 -2.34 17.01
N GLY A 114 -4.63 -3.13 16.03
CA GLY A 114 -5.89 -3.88 16.05
C GLY A 114 -7.17 -3.06 15.81
N LYS A 115 -7.05 -1.73 15.61
CA LYS A 115 -8.17 -0.86 15.24
C LYS A 115 -8.01 -0.38 13.82
N THR A 116 -8.52 -1.14 12.89
CA THR A 116 -8.58 -0.83 11.46
C THR A 116 -10.04 -0.75 11.00
N GLY A 117 -10.31 -0.16 9.86
CA GLY A 117 -11.64 -0.18 9.28
C GLY A 117 -12.31 1.20 9.13
N ALA A 118 -13.62 1.25 9.31
CA ALA A 118 -14.45 2.41 8.99
C ALA A 118 -13.98 3.78 9.55
N PRO A 119 -13.44 3.89 10.78
CA PRO A 119 -12.90 5.15 11.27
C PRO A 119 -11.73 5.69 10.44
N LEU A 120 -10.82 4.81 10.01
CA LEU A 120 -9.68 5.21 9.16
C LEU A 120 -10.13 5.67 7.78
N ALA A 121 -11.14 5.00 7.20
CA ALA A 121 -11.69 5.36 5.90
C ALA A 121 -12.29 6.77 5.90
N LYS A 122 -13.03 7.13 6.94
CA LYS A 122 -13.58 8.49 7.11
C LYS A 122 -12.48 9.52 7.25
N THR A 123 -11.47 9.26 8.07
CA THR A 123 -10.33 10.16 8.26
C THR A 123 -9.56 10.33 6.93
N PHE A 124 -9.28 9.24 6.23
CA PHE A 124 -8.59 9.28 4.96
C PHE A 124 -9.32 10.14 3.93
N THR A 125 -10.61 9.87 3.69
CA THR A 125 -11.42 10.64 2.72
C THR A 125 -11.58 12.12 3.11
N SER A 126 -11.69 12.43 4.39
CA SER A 126 -11.87 13.82 4.86
C SER A 126 -10.62 14.68 4.75
N LEU A 127 -9.45 14.08 4.70
CA LEU A 127 -8.17 14.78 4.59
C LEU A 127 -7.73 14.98 3.11
N LEU A 128 -8.36 14.28 2.16
CA LEU A 128 -8.03 14.45 0.75
C LEU A 128 -8.61 15.75 0.20
N THR A 129 -7.77 16.56 -0.42
CA THR A 129 -8.21 17.78 -1.10
C THR A 129 -8.99 17.47 -2.38
N PRO A 130 -9.85 18.38 -2.87
CA PRO A 130 -10.54 18.23 -4.14
C PRO A 130 -9.59 18.02 -5.33
N GLN A 131 -8.40 18.63 -5.29
CA GLN A 131 -7.37 18.45 -6.31
C GLN A 131 -6.88 17.01 -6.34
N VAL A 132 -6.49 16.46 -5.19
CA VAL A 132 -6.04 15.06 -5.05
C VAL A 132 -7.15 14.11 -5.48
N LEU A 133 -8.39 14.35 -5.08
CA LEU A 133 -9.53 13.54 -5.51
C LEU A 133 -9.70 13.54 -7.04
N GLY A 134 -9.48 14.68 -7.69
CA GLY A 134 -9.50 14.80 -9.16
C GLY A 134 -8.38 14.00 -9.82
N VAL A 135 -7.16 14.05 -9.28
CA VAL A 135 -6.01 13.27 -9.77
C VAL A 135 -6.26 11.77 -9.62
N LEU A 136 -6.77 11.33 -8.47
CA LEU A 136 -7.08 9.93 -8.22
C LEU A 136 -8.17 9.41 -9.17
N ALA A 137 -9.20 10.21 -9.41
CA ALA A 137 -10.25 9.88 -10.37
C ALA A 137 -9.70 9.78 -11.81
N ALA A 138 -8.78 10.66 -12.21
CA ALA A 138 -8.11 10.61 -13.51
C ALA A 138 -7.25 9.34 -13.69
N LEU A 139 -6.69 8.80 -12.59
CA LEU A 139 -5.99 7.52 -12.57
C LEU A 139 -6.91 6.29 -12.49
N GLY A 140 -8.23 6.50 -12.49
CA GLY A 140 -9.22 5.43 -12.35
C GLY A 140 -9.37 4.91 -10.93
N ILE A 141 -8.90 5.65 -9.93
CA ILE A 141 -9.00 5.31 -8.51
C ILE A 141 -10.22 6.02 -7.92
N MET A 142 -11.27 5.26 -7.66
CA MET A 142 -12.49 5.79 -7.03
C MET A 142 -12.51 5.41 -5.55
N LEU A 143 -12.44 6.39 -4.68
CA LEU A 143 -12.44 6.19 -3.22
C LEU A 143 -13.87 5.90 -2.71
N GLY A 144 -14.00 4.93 -1.83
CA GLY A 144 -15.24 4.67 -1.09
C GLY A 144 -16.27 3.77 -1.76
N GLN A 145 -15.96 3.13 -2.90
CA GLN A 145 -16.87 2.13 -3.49
C GLN A 145 -16.41 0.69 -3.20
N PRO A 146 -17.27 -0.18 -2.68
CA PRO A 146 -16.91 -1.58 -2.39
C PRO A 146 -16.58 -2.43 -3.63
N GLY A 147 -16.81 -1.92 -4.85
CA GLY A 147 -16.57 -2.63 -6.10
C GLY A 147 -15.16 -2.51 -6.68
N ILE A 148 -14.30 -1.63 -6.15
CA ILE A 148 -12.96 -1.38 -6.72
C ILE A 148 -11.95 -2.45 -6.32
N ILE A 149 -12.16 -3.08 -5.16
CA ILE A 149 -11.39 -4.26 -4.76
C ILE A 149 -11.53 -5.38 -5.80
N ALA A 150 -12.69 -5.51 -6.43
CA ALA A 150 -12.93 -6.48 -7.50
C ALA A 150 -12.11 -6.19 -8.78
N GLY A 151 -11.87 -4.92 -9.13
CA GLY A 151 -11.09 -4.54 -10.31
C GLY A 151 -9.59 -4.82 -10.16
N ILE A 152 -9.04 -4.61 -8.96
CA ILE A 152 -7.61 -4.86 -8.68
C ILE A 152 -7.35 -6.37 -8.57
N VAL A 153 -8.24 -7.13 -7.96
CA VAL A 153 -8.17 -8.59 -7.90
C VAL A 153 -8.35 -9.22 -9.29
N SER A 154 -9.19 -8.64 -10.15
CA SER A 154 -9.36 -9.11 -11.53
C SER A 154 -8.13 -8.90 -12.39
N ALA A 155 -7.41 -7.78 -12.23
CA ALA A 155 -6.18 -7.53 -12.99
C ALA A 155 -5.03 -8.47 -12.58
N THR A 156 -4.95 -8.83 -11.30
CA THR A 156 -3.98 -9.84 -10.83
C THR A 156 -4.40 -11.27 -11.16
N ALA A 157 -5.70 -11.56 -11.23
CA ALA A 157 -6.23 -12.87 -11.62
C ALA A 157 -6.04 -13.15 -13.12
N ILE A 158 -6.15 -12.12 -13.98
CA ILE A 158 -5.88 -12.26 -15.43
C ILE A 158 -4.40 -12.56 -15.67
N GLY A 159 -3.48 -12.00 -14.86
CA GLY A 159 -2.06 -12.33 -14.92
C GLY A 159 -1.71 -13.77 -14.50
N LYS A 160 -2.51 -14.38 -13.62
CA LYS A 160 -2.30 -15.79 -13.19
C LYS A 160 -2.80 -16.82 -14.21
N ALA A 161 -3.76 -16.47 -15.05
CA ALA A 161 -4.36 -17.44 -15.98
C ALA A 161 -3.57 -17.64 -17.28
N SER A 162 -2.69 -16.72 -17.66
CA SER A 162 -2.02 -16.78 -18.97
C SER A 162 -0.77 -17.65 -19.00
N TRP A 163 -0.14 -17.97 -17.87
CA TRP A 163 1.08 -18.80 -17.82
C TRP A 163 0.84 -20.24 -17.31
N LEU A 164 -0.41 -20.55 -16.89
CA LEU A 164 -0.81 -21.93 -16.52
C LEU A 164 -1.33 -22.75 -17.72
N LYS A 165 -1.33 -22.17 -18.93
CA LYS A 165 -1.67 -22.90 -20.17
C LYS A 165 -0.42 -23.06 -21.05
N LYS A 166 0.52 -23.87 -20.57
CA LYS A 166 1.48 -24.59 -21.41
C LYS A 166 1.84 -25.91 -20.76
#